data_fb3a640cba33852156872ad4d4400c70
#
_entry.id   fb3a640cba33852156872ad4d4400c70
#
_cell.length_a   1.000
_cell.length_b   1.000
_cell.length_c   1.000
_cell.angle_alpha   90.00
_cell.angle_beta   90.00
_cell.angle_gamma   90.00
#
_symmetry.space_group_name_H-M   'P 1'
#
loop_
_entity.id
_entity.type
_entity.pdbx_description
1 polymer ?
#
loop_
_entity_poly.entity_id
_entity_poly.type
_entity_poly.pdbx_seq_one_letter_code
_entity_poly.pdbx_strand_id
1 'polypeptide(L)'
;MIGNSISRAFTAPTLGAFWLYWNPVYGFILARFCYRPIRRRLPDSIAVVSTFAASGFFLHDLLLWPARLAAGKRPLFPVVTLAFVVVALLVIATDALEVDMHALRPATRAAIHLLCLALAFAASILASRFPW
;
A
#
# COMPACT_ATOMS: atom_id res chain seq x y z
N MET A 1 18.25 -7.46 11.08
CA MET A 1 17.89 -6.30 10.24
C MET A 1 16.41 -6.25 9.84
N ILE A 2 15.85 -7.30 9.28
CA ILE A 2 14.42 -7.32 8.86
C ILE A 2 13.48 -7.15 10.06
N GLY A 3 13.74 -7.80 11.19
CA GLY A 3 12.90 -7.66 12.39
C GLY A 3 12.79 -6.23 12.94
N ASN A 4 13.87 -5.45 12.88
CA ASN A 4 13.84 -4.05 13.29
C ASN A 4 13.04 -3.16 12.33
N SER A 5 13.05 -3.47 11.03
CA SER A 5 12.25 -2.72 10.04
C SER A 5 10.75 -2.95 10.23
N ILE A 6 10.34 -4.19 10.47
CA ILE A 6 8.93 -4.53 10.72
C ILE A 6 8.43 -3.85 12.00
N SER A 7 9.18 -3.94 13.10
CA SER A 7 8.83 -3.26 14.35
C SER A 7 8.71 -1.75 14.15
N ARG A 8 9.63 -1.13 13.43
CA ARG A 8 9.60 0.31 13.13
C ARG A 8 8.42 0.68 12.24
N ALA A 9 8.04 -0.17 11.29
CA ALA A 9 6.87 0.06 10.46
C ALA A 9 5.59 0.12 11.31
N PHE A 10 5.32 -0.92 12.09
CA PHE A 10 4.10 -0.98 12.90
C PHE A 10 4.02 0.07 14.00
N THR A 11 5.13 0.58 14.48
CA THR A 11 5.17 1.67 15.48
C THR A 11 5.35 3.05 14.87
N ALA A 12 5.31 3.17 13.55
CA ALA A 12 5.46 4.44 12.84
C ALA A 12 4.38 5.46 13.23
N PRO A 13 4.72 6.76 13.32
CA PRO A 13 3.77 7.79 13.75
C PRO A 13 2.79 8.20 12.66
N THR A 14 3.05 7.87 11.40
CA THR A 14 2.19 8.16 10.27
C THR A 14 2.05 6.95 9.35
N LEU A 15 0.98 6.94 8.56
CA LEU A 15 0.77 5.86 7.59
C LEU A 15 1.83 5.89 6.47
N GLY A 16 2.27 7.08 6.06
CA GLY A 16 3.37 7.22 5.11
C GLY A 16 4.69 6.65 5.65
N ALA A 17 5.02 6.93 6.91
CA ALA A 17 6.20 6.37 7.57
C ALA A 17 6.12 4.84 7.73
N PHE A 18 4.93 4.30 7.97
CA PHE A 18 4.72 2.85 7.97
C PHE A 18 5.23 2.22 6.67
N TRP A 19 4.83 2.74 5.53
CA TRP A 19 5.24 2.21 4.22
C TRP A 19 6.73 2.38 3.94
N LEU A 20 7.32 3.47 4.41
CA LEU A 20 8.77 3.70 4.28
C LEU A 20 9.60 2.63 5.02
N TYR A 21 9.12 2.18 6.18
CA TYR A 21 9.82 1.19 7.01
C TYR A 21 9.42 -0.26 6.72
N TRP A 22 8.26 -0.49 6.09
CA TRP A 22 7.73 -1.82 5.82
C TRP A 22 8.70 -2.69 5.01
N ASN A 23 9.20 -2.16 3.92
CA ASN A 23 10.22 -2.83 3.11
C ASN A 23 11.15 -1.79 2.46
N PRO A 24 12.29 -1.48 3.09
CA PRO A 24 13.19 -0.43 2.62
C PRO A 24 13.76 -0.69 1.22
N VAL A 25 13.99 -1.96 0.85
CA VAL A 25 14.52 -2.34 -0.47
C VAL A 25 13.50 -2.04 -1.56
N TYR A 26 12.25 -2.51 -1.38
CA TYR A 26 11.17 -2.18 -2.31
C TYR A 26 10.87 -0.69 -2.35
N GLY A 27 10.87 -0.05 -1.18
CA GLY A 27 10.69 1.40 -1.08
C GLY A 27 11.73 2.16 -1.90
N PHE A 28 12.98 1.76 -1.84
CA PHE A 28 14.06 2.38 -2.64
C PHE A 28 13.85 2.18 -4.15
N ILE A 29 13.54 0.95 -4.58
CA ILE A 29 13.31 0.63 -6.00
C ILE A 29 12.11 1.42 -6.53
N LEU A 30 11.00 1.39 -5.82
CA LEU A 30 9.78 2.11 -6.22
C LEU A 30 10.00 3.62 -6.23
N ALA A 31 10.69 4.17 -5.24
CA ALA A 31 11.01 5.59 -5.20
C ALA A 31 11.89 6.01 -6.38
N ARG A 32 12.88 5.21 -6.74
CA ARG A 32 13.82 5.53 -7.81
C ARG A 32 13.21 5.37 -9.20
N PHE A 33 12.49 4.28 -9.44
CA PHE A 33 12.04 3.91 -10.79
C PHE A 33 10.59 4.29 -11.10
N CYS A 34 9.75 4.47 -10.08
CA CYS A 34 8.35 4.86 -10.25
C CYS A 34 8.09 6.29 -9.75
N TYR A 35 8.25 6.53 -8.46
CA TYR A 35 7.86 7.79 -7.85
C TYR A 35 8.62 9.01 -8.40
N ARG A 36 9.95 8.99 -8.38
CA ARG A 36 10.76 10.14 -8.83
C ARG A 36 10.55 10.54 -10.28
N PRO A 37 10.50 9.61 -11.27
CA PRO A 37 10.20 9.96 -12.65
C PRO A 37 8.82 10.60 -12.82
N ILE A 38 7.80 10.05 -12.15
CA ILE A 38 6.42 10.56 -12.23
C ILE A 38 6.34 11.94 -11.55
N ARG A 39 6.93 12.08 -10.37
CA ARG A 39 6.92 13.32 -9.59
C ARG A 39 7.56 14.52 -10.31
N ARG A 40 8.49 14.26 -11.23
CA ARG A 40 9.10 15.32 -12.04
C ARG A 40 8.13 15.97 -13.03
N ARG A 41 7.05 15.29 -13.38
CA ARG A 41 6.10 15.71 -14.41
C ARG A 41 4.68 15.92 -13.89
N LEU A 42 4.31 15.27 -12.80
CA LEU A 42 2.97 15.22 -12.26
C LEU A 42 2.95 15.57 -10.76
N PRO A 43 1.79 15.98 -10.22
CA PRO A 43 1.63 16.26 -8.82
C PRO A 43 2.01 15.07 -7.91
N ASP A 44 2.37 15.39 -6.68
CA ASP A 44 2.81 14.40 -5.69
C ASP A 44 1.78 13.29 -5.46
N SER A 45 0.51 13.66 -5.32
CA SER A 45 -0.59 12.70 -5.12
C SER A 45 -0.69 11.66 -6.25
N ILE A 46 -0.52 12.09 -7.51
CA ILE A 46 -0.52 11.18 -8.66
C ILE A 46 0.71 10.28 -8.62
N ALA A 47 1.87 10.82 -8.27
CA ALA A 47 3.09 10.03 -8.14
C ALA A 47 2.95 8.95 -7.04
N VAL A 48 2.35 9.28 -5.91
CA VAL A 48 2.09 8.34 -4.81
C VAL A 48 1.12 7.25 -5.28
N VAL A 49 -0.04 7.60 -5.80
CA VAL A 49 -1.05 6.61 -6.26
C VAL A 49 -0.47 5.69 -7.33
N SER A 50 0.22 6.24 -8.32
CA SER A 50 0.83 5.46 -9.41
C SER A 50 1.90 4.49 -8.89
N THR A 51 2.69 4.90 -7.90
CA THR A 51 3.73 4.06 -7.30
C THR A 51 3.12 2.89 -6.53
N PHE A 52 2.08 3.14 -5.74
CA PHE A 52 1.35 2.09 -5.03
C PHE A 52 0.63 1.13 -6.00
N ALA A 53 -0.01 1.65 -7.04
CA ALA A 53 -0.66 0.84 -8.07
C ALA A 53 0.35 -0.04 -8.81
N ALA A 54 1.50 0.51 -9.20
CA ALA A 54 2.58 -0.25 -9.83
C ALA A 54 3.11 -1.35 -8.91
N SER A 55 3.28 -1.07 -7.62
CA SER A 55 3.70 -2.05 -6.63
C SER A 55 2.69 -3.20 -6.52
N GLY A 56 1.40 -2.89 -6.38
CA GLY A 56 0.35 -3.90 -6.31
C GLY A 56 0.26 -4.74 -7.58
N PHE A 57 0.33 -4.11 -8.73
CA PHE A 57 0.19 -4.80 -10.02
C PHE A 57 1.40 -5.68 -10.35
N PHE A 58 2.59 -5.10 -10.44
CA PHE A 58 3.77 -5.81 -10.91
C PHE A 58 4.33 -6.81 -9.89
N LEU A 59 4.31 -6.47 -8.62
CA LEU A 59 4.93 -7.29 -7.58
C LEU A 59 3.98 -8.33 -6.96
N HIS A 60 2.68 -8.17 -7.15
CA HIS A 60 1.69 -9.04 -6.51
C HIS A 60 0.69 -9.63 -7.52
N ASP A 61 -0.18 -8.81 -8.12
CA ASP A 61 -1.26 -9.34 -8.96
C ASP A 61 -0.74 -10.07 -10.19
N LEU A 62 0.25 -9.52 -10.88
CA LEU A 62 0.84 -10.16 -12.06
C LEU A 62 1.50 -11.50 -11.72
N LEU A 63 2.14 -11.61 -10.56
CA LEU A 63 2.76 -12.86 -10.10
C LEU A 63 1.73 -13.90 -9.63
N LEU A 64 0.59 -13.45 -9.10
CA LEU A 64 -0.47 -14.33 -8.62
C LEU A 64 -1.41 -14.81 -9.74
N TRP A 65 -1.48 -14.11 -10.87
CA TRP A 65 -2.39 -14.45 -11.96
C TRP A 65 -2.22 -15.87 -12.50
N PRO A 66 -1.01 -16.40 -12.77
CA PRO A 66 -0.86 -17.78 -13.22
C PRO A 66 -1.45 -18.80 -12.25
N ALA A 67 -1.21 -18.61 -10.96
CA ALA A 67 -1.75 -19.49 -9.92
C ALA A 67 -3.29 -19.40 -9.83
N ARG A 68 -3.85 -18.22 -9.99
CA ARG A 68 -5.31 -17.99 -10.00
C ARG A 68 -5.96 -18.61 -11.24
N LEU A 69 -5.34 -18.49 -12.41
CA LEU A 69 -5.79 -19.14 -13.65
C LEU A 69 -5.77 -20.66 -13.50
N ALA A 70 -4.69 -21.21 -12.97
CA ALA A 70 -4.57 -22.66 -12.73
C ALA A 70 -5.63 -23.16 -11.74
N ALA A 71 -6.06 -22.33 -10.78
CA ALA A 71 -7.14 -22.61 -9.85
C ALA A 71 -8.56 -22.39 -10.45
N GLY A 72 -8.67 -22.06 -11.75
CA GLY A 72 -9.94 -21.82 -12.43
C GLY A 72 -10.67 -20.55 -11.99
N LYS A 73 -9.98 -19.63 -11.32
CA LYS A 73 -10.59 -18.39 -10.83
C LYS A 73 -10.60 -17.32 -11.91
N ARG A 74 -11.78 -16.89 -12.29
CA ARG A 74 -12.05 -15.78 -13.24
C ARG A 74 -13.14 -14.86 -12.68
N PRO A 75 -13.19 -13.57 -13.02
CA PRO A 75 -12.17 -12.79 -13.76
C PRO A 75 -10.89 -12.59 -12.95
N LEU A 76 -9.82 -12.16 -13.62
CA LEU A 76 -8.53 -11.83 -13.00
C LEU A 76 -8.58 -10.41 -12.42
N PHE A 77 -9.38 -10.23 -11.40
CA PHE A 77 -9.52 -8.93 -10.75
C PHE A 77 -8.23 -8.59 -9.96
N PRO A 78 -7.64 -7.39 -10.15
CA PRO A 78 -6.39 -7.00 -9.50
C PRO A 78 -6.63 -6.58 -8.04
N VAL A 79 -6.87 -7.55 -7.17
CA VAL A 79 -7.24 -7.32 -5.75
C VAL A 79 -6.16 -6.56 -5.00
N VAL A 80 -4.89 -6.93 -5.19
CA VAL A 80 -3.78 -6.30 -4.46
C VAL A 80 -3.52 -4.90 -4.99
N THR A 81 -3.61 -4.70 -6.30
CA THR A 81 -3.48 -3.37 -6.92
C THR A 81 -4.53 -2.41 -6.36
N LEU A 82 -5.79 -2.83 -6.31
CA LEU A 82 -6.87 -1.98 -5.79
C LEU A 82 -6.68 -1.71 -4.29
N ALA A 83 -6.30 -2.70 -3.50
CA ALA A 83 -6.00 -2.50 -2.08
C ALA A 83 -4.89 -1.47 -1.89
N PHE A 84 -3.84 -1.53 -2.69
CA PHE A 84 -2.72 -0.57 -2.62
C PHE A 84 -3.12 0.83 -3.06
N VAL A 85 -4.00 0.96 -4.06
CA VAL A 85 -4.58 2.26 -4.44
C VAL A 85 -5.39 2.86 -3.28
N VAL A 86 -6.20 2.05 -2.60
CA VAL A 86 -6.94 2.50 -1.40
C VAL A 86 -5.97 2.95 -0.30
N VAL A 87 -4.91 2.20 -0.06
CA VAL A 87 -3.87 2.60 0.90
C VAL A 87 -3.20 3.91 0.49
N ALA A 88 -2.88 4.09 -0.79
CA ALA A 88 -2.30 5.35 -1.29
C ALA A 88 -3.22 6.54 -1.02
N LEU A 89 -4.52 6.38 -1.24
CA LEU A 89 -5.50 7.42 -0.93
C LEU A 89 -5.57 7.71 0.57
N LEU A 90 -5.47 6.70 1.42
CA LEU A 90 -5.39 6.87 2.87
C LEU A 90 -4.10 7.60 3.30
N VAL A 91 -2.97 7.28 2.68
CA VAL A 91 -1.70 8.00 2.93
C VAL A 91 -1.86 9.47 2.57
N ILE A 92 -2.37 9.78 1.38
CA ILE A 92 -2.59 11.16 0.94
C ILE A 92 -3.56 11.89 1.87
N ALA A 93 -4.67 11.26 2.24
CA ALA A 93 -5.67 11.86 3.12
C ALA A 93 -5.13 12.13 4.53
N THR A 94 -4.40 11.18 5.11
CA THR A 94 -3.81 11.34 6.44
C THR A 94 -2.69 12.39 6.45
N ASP A 95 -1.90 12.47 5.39
CA ASP A 95 -0.88 13.52 5.25
C ASP A 95 -1.53 14.91 5.09
N ALA A 96 -2.59 15.02 4.28
CA ALA A 96 -3.33 16.27 4.09
C ALA A 96 -4.04 16.75 5.37
N LEU A 97 -4.47 15.82 6.22
CA LEU A 97 -5.08 16.11 7.52
C LEU A 97 -4.06 16.26 8.64
N GLU A 98 -2.77 16.18 8.33
CA GLU A 98 -1.67 16.27 9.29
C GLU A 98 -1.82 15.28 10.47
N VAL A 99 -2.30 14.07 10.19
CA VAL A 99 -2.49 13.02 11.19
C VAL A 99 -1.15 12.53 11.71
N ASP A 100 -0.88 12.82 12.98
CA ASP A 100 0.34 12.41 13.69
C ASP A 100 -0.02 11.61 14.95
N MET A 101 0.51 10.40 15.01
CA MET A 101 0.23 9.45 16.09
C MET A 101 1.36 9.38 17.14
N HIS A 102 2.28 10.35 17.17
CA HIS A 102 3.39 10.35 18.14
C HIS A 102 2.91 10.27 19.59
N ALA A 103 1.79 10.90 19.91
CA ALA A 103 1.21 10.89 21.26
C ALA A 103 0.58 9.54 21.64
N LEU A 104 0.34 8.65 20.69
CA LEU A 104 -0.27 7.34 20.93
C LEU A 104 0.77 6.30 21.35
N ARG A 105 0.32 5.30 22.10
CA ARG A 105 1.16 4.14 22.44
C ARG A 105 1.54 3.35 21.19
N PRO A 106 2.73 2.73 21.15
CA PRO A 106 3.16 1.92 20.00
C PRO A 106 2.17 0.83 19.61
N ALA A 107 1.54 0.17 20.58
CA ALA A 107 0.53 -0.85 20.31
C ALA A 107 -0.72 -0.27 19.63
N THR A 108 -1.14 0.93 20.01
CA THR A 108 -2.27 1.62 19.37
C THR A 108 -1.94 2.03 17.94
N ARG A 109 -0.74 2.52 17.68
CA ARG A 109 -0.26 2.82 16.31
C ARG A 109 -0.26 1.57 15.43
N ALA A 110 0.27 0.46 15.96
CA ALA A 110 0.25 -0.82 15.26
C ALA A 110 -1.18 -1.29 14.93
N ALA A 111 -2.10 -1.17 15.86
CA ALA A 111 -3.51 -1.51 15.64
C ALA A 111 -4.15 -0.64 14.55
N ILE A 112 -3.86 0.65 14.52
CA ILE A 112 -4.37 1.58 13.48
C ILE A 112 -3.83 1.19 12.10
N HIS A 113 -2.53 0.90 11.98
CA HIS A 113 -1.94 0.47 10.70
C HIS A 113 -2.54 -0.84 10.21
N LEU A 114 -2.70 -1.83 11.10
CA LEU A 114 -3.37 -3.10 10.77
C LEU A 114 -4.82 -2.90 10.34
N LEU A 115 -5.55 -2.00 11.01
CA LEU A 115 -6.93 -1.67 10.65
C LEU A 115 -7.00 -1.02 9.26
N CYS A 116 -6.13 -0.07 8.96
CA CYS A 116 -6.06 0.56 7.64
C CYS A 116 -5.79 -0.48 6.53
N LEU A 117 -4.85 -1.39 6.75
CA LEU A 117 -4.56 -2.48 5.82
C LEU A 117 -5.77 -3.42 5.65
N ALA A 118 -6.37 -3.83 6.76
CA ALA A 118 -7.54 -4.72 6.74
C ALA A 118 -8.72 -4.10 5.99
N LEU A 119 -9.00 -2.81 6.20
CA LEU A 119 -10.05 -2.08 5.50
C LEU A 119 -9.76 -1.95 4.00
N ALA A 120 -8.53 -1.66 3.62
CA ALA A 120 -8.13 -1.56 2.21
C ALA A 120 -8.32 -2.89 1.48
N PHE A 121 -7.86 -4.00 2.07
CA PHE A 121 -8.04 -5.32 1.48
C PHE A 121 -9.49 -5.78 1.51
N ALA A 122 -10.24 -5.50 2.57
CA ALA A 122 -11.68 -5.81 2.63
C ALA A 122 -12.45 -5.07 1.53
N ALA A 123 -12.19 -3.78 1.32
CA ALA A 123 -12.81 -3.00 0.24
C ALA A 123 -12.48 -3.58 -1.14
N SER A 124 -11.24 -3.97 -1.37
CA SER A 124 -10.80 -4.59 -2.62
C SER A 124 -11.46 -5.95 -2.86
N ILE A 125 -11.55 -6.80 -1.84
CA ILE A 125 -12.21 -8.11 -1.93
C ILE A 125 -13.71 -7.93 -2.20
N LEU A 126 -14.35 -6.99 -1.54
CA LEU A 126 -15.77 -6.68 -1.79
C LEU A 126 -15.98 -6.21 -3.23
N ALA A 127 -15.14 -5.31 -3.72
CA ALA A 127 -15.19 -4.85 -5.12
C ALA A 127 -15.02 -6.01 -6.11
N SER A 128 -14.18 -7.00 -5.81
CA SER A 128 -13.97 -8.17 -6.67
C SER A 128 -15.19 -9.10 -6.80
N ARG A 129 -16.17 -8.96 -5.91
CA ARG A 129 -17.40 -9.76 -5.93
C ARG A 129 -18.50 -9.17 -6.80
N PHE A 130 -18.36 -7.92 -7.22
CA PHE A 130 -19.33 -7.33 -8.16
C PHE A 130 -19.12 -7.91 -9.56
N PRO A 131 -20.20 -8.17 -10.32
CA PRO A 131 -20.10 -8.59 -11.71
C PRO A 131 -19.71 -7.37 -12.57
N TRP A 132 -18.48 -7.39 -13.02
CA TRP A 132 -17.94 -6.38 -13.96
C TRP A 132 -18.04 -6.90 -15.40
#